data_24ef971e36171688ce2340476abf0e70
#
_entry.id   24ef971e36171688ce2340476abf0e70
#
_cell.length_a   1.000
_cell.length_b   1.000
_cell.length_c   1.000
_cell.angle_alpha   90.00
_cell.angle_beta   90.00
_cell.angle_gamma   90.00
#
_symmetry.space_group_name_H-M   'P 1'
#
loop_
_entity.id
_entity.type
_entity.pdbx_description
1 polymer ?
#
loop_
_entity_poly.entity_id
_entity_poly.type
_entity_poly.pdbx_seq_one_letter_code
_entity_poly.pdbx_strand_id
1 'polypeptide(L)'
;MINNKDQIIKYFEDGIKEEGNLKIGVEHEKFIFNKKDNKRIDYSSITKMFDHLYEFGWKPVKENDKVIGLSKEDKNITLEPGNQIELSGAKLSNIHEACSESHEYLFELKQVLEKLNFRIISAGFDPISKLSELSLIHISEPTRQIV
;
A
#
# COMPACT_ATOMS: atom_id res chain seq x y z
N MET A 1 -7.09 25.42 6.23
CA MET A 1 -8.50 25.11 5.90
C MET A 1 -8.85 25.90 4.64
N ILE A 2 -9.42 25.26 3.62
CA ILE A 2 -9.82 25.94 2.38
C ILE A 2 -11.14 26.65 2.65
N ASN A 3 -11.20 27.98 2.40
CA ASN A 3 -12.33 28.82 2.78
C ASN A 3 -13.04 29.47 1.58
N ASN A 4 -12.47 29.40 0.38
CA ASN A 4 -13.09 29.97 -0.81
C ASN A 4 -12.62 29.25 -2.10
N LYS A 5 -13.32 29.53 -3.19
CA LYS A 5 -13.06 28.94 -4.51
C LYS A 5 -11.64 29.25 -5.05
N ASP A 6 -11.14 30.45 -4.81
CA ASP A 6 -9.84 30.88 -5.35
C ASP A 6 -8.69 30.10 -4.74
N GLN A 7 -8.81 29.73 -3.45
CA GLN A 7 -7.83 28.83 -2.80
C GLN A 7 -7.83 27.42 -3.39
N ILE A 8 -9.00 26.93 -3.83
CA ILE A 8 -9.08 25.64 -4.54
C ILE A 8 -8.41 25.75 -5.91
N ILE A 9 -8.74 26.78 -6.67
CA ILE A 9 -8.15 27.04 -7.99
C ILE A 9 -6.62 27.14 -7.85
N LYS A 10 -6.16 27.97 -6.92
CA LYS A 10 -4.72 28.14 -6.66
C LYS A 10 -4.02 26.83 -6.30
N TYR A 11 -4.66 25.96 -5.49
CA TYR A 11 -4.08 24.65 -5.15
C TYR A 11 -3.82 23.79 -6.39
N PHE A 12 -4.75 23.80 -7.36
CA PHE A 12 -4.55 23.09 -8.62
C PHE A 12 -3.52 23.78 -9.53
N GLU A 13 -3.53 25.12 -9.60
CA GLU A 13 -2.53 25.87 -10.38
C GLU A 13 -1.11 25.65 -9.84
N ASP A 14 -0.94 25.67 -8.52
CA ASP A 14 0.34 25.39 -7.86
C ASP A 14 0.81 23.93 -8.07
N GLY A 15 -0.10 23.03 -8.42
CA GLY A 15 0.17 21.64 -8.78
C GLY A 15 0.62 21.43 -10.23
N ILE A 16 0.47 22.45 -11.11
CA ILE A 16 0.90 22.38 -12.50
C ILE A 16 2.43 22.32 -12.53
N LYS A 17 2.95 21.32 -13.23
CA LYS A 17 4.39 21.13 -13.36
C LYS A 17 4.85 21.48 -14.77
N GLU A 18 6.03 22.05 -14.84
CA GLU A 18 6.72 22.23 -16.11
C GLU A 18 7.09 20.85 -16.70
N GLU A 19 7.17 20.77 -18.02
CA GLU A 19 7.39 19.52 -18.76
C GLU A 19 8.64 18.76 -18.28
N GLY A 20 9.72 19.46 -17.94
CA GLY A 20 10.95 18.85 -17.40
C GLY A 20 10.86 18.35 -15.95
N ASN A 21 9.76 18.63 -15.24
CA ASN A 21 9.56 18.28 -13.83
C ASN A 21 8.54 17.15 -13.61
N LEU A 22 8.15 16.46 -14.69
CA LEU A 22 7.27 15.32 -14.60
C LEU A 22 7.97 14.15 -13.88
N LYS A 23 7.21 13.43 -13.06
CA LYS A 23 7.67 12.28 -12.28
C LYS A 23 6.77 11.07 -12.53
N ILE A 24 7.32 9.89 -12.30
CA ILE A 24 6.63 8.61 -12.36
C ILE A 24 6.37 8.16 -10.92
N GLY A 25 5.15 7.79 -10.60
CA GLY A 25 4.80 7.03 -9.40
C GLY A 25 4.33 5.64 -9.82
N VAL A 26 4.65 4.63 -9.02
CA VAL A 26 4.23 3.24 -9.25
C VAL A 26 3.45 2.75 -8.04
N GLU A 27 2.32 2.10 -8.29
CA GLU A 27 1.52 1.43 -7.28
C GLU A 27 1.52 -0.07 -7.54
N HIS A 28 1.71 -0.84 -6.49
CA HIS A 28 1.71 -2.29 -6.54
C HIS A 28 0.78 -2.88 -5.50
N GLU A 29 -0.32 -3.41 -5.95
CA GLU A 29 -1.29 -4.10 -5.10
C GLU A 29 -1.02 -5.61 -5.05
N LYS A 30 -1.11 -6.20 -3.86
CA LYS A 30 -0.85 -7.62 -3.63
C LYS A 30 -1.85 -8.20 -2.64
N PHE A 31 -2.41 -9.35 -2.99
CA PHE A 31 -3.10 -10.20 -2.03
C PHE A 31 -2.13 -11.18 -1.39
N ILE A 32 -2.29 -11.42 -0.10
CA ILE A 32 -1.43 -12.30 0.68
C ILE A 32 -2.21 -13.51 1.18
N PHE A 33 -1.66 -14.68 0.93
CA PHE A 33 -2.26 -15.95 1.29
C PHE A 33 -1.30 -16.81 2.11
N ASN A 34 -1.85 -17.61 3.00
CA ASN A 34 -1.11 -18.65 3.69
C ASN A 34 -0.79 -19.80 2.70
N LYS A 35 0.46 -20.24 2.64
CA LYS A 35 0.88 -21.33 1.74
C LYS A 35 0.26 -22.68 2.10
N LYS A 36 -0.13 -22.90 3.39
CA LYS A 36 -0.64 -24.16 3.87
C LYS A 36 -2.05 -24.50 3.37
N ASP A 37 -2.94 -23.50 3.38
CA ASP A 37 -4.37 -23.71 3.11
C ASP A 37 -4.92 -22.80 2.01
N ASN A 38 -4.07 -21.95 1.45
CA ASN A 38 -4.42 -20.96 0.41
C ASN A 38 -5.50 -19.97 0.86
N LYS A 39 -5.71 -19.80 2.15
CA LYS A 39 -6.61 -18.77 2.66
C LYS A 39 -5.88 -17.44 2.75
N ARG A 40 -6.61 -16.36 2.54
CA ARG A 40 -6.13 -15.02 2.79
C ARG A 40 -5.75 -14.87 4.26
N ILE A 41 -4.68 -14.14 4.51
CA ILE A 41 -4.25 -13.86 5.87
C ILE A 41 -5.15 -12.79 6.52
N ASP A 42 -5.30 -12.89 7.82
CA ASP A 42 -6.04 -11.92 8.63
C ASP A 42 -5.16 -10.71 9.02
N TYR A 43 -5.80 -9.72 9.64
CA TYR A 43 -5.10 -8.52 10.10
C TYR A 43 -3.97 -8.82 11.09
N SER A 44 -4.15 -9.80 11.97
CA SER A 44 -3.10 -10.17 12.95
C SER A 44 -1.86 -10.74 12.26
N SER A 45 -2.04 -11.43 11.16
CA SER A 45 -0.95 -11.94 10.32
C SER A 45 -0.30 -10.82 9.50
N ILE A 46 -1.08 -9.84 9.03
CA ILE A 46 -0.55 -8.64 8.37
C ILE A 46 0.35 -7.85 9.33
N THR A 47 -0.09 -7.61 10.57
CA THR A 47 0.73 -6.87 11.55
C THR A 47 2.04 -7.58 11.85
N LYS A 48 2.03 -8.90 12.00
CA LYS A 48 3.27 -9.69 12.13
C LYS A 48 4.19 -9.55 10.92
N MET A 49 3.63 -9.53 9.72
CA MET A 49 4.41 -9.30 8.51
C MET A 49 5.03 -7.89 8.52
N PHE A 50 4.28 -6.89 8.94
CA PHE A 50 4.77 -5.52 9.07
C PHE A 50 5.90 -5.42 10.09
N ASP A 51 5.81 -6.11 11.23
CA ASP A 51 6.88 -6.15 12.24
C ASP A 51 8.21 -6.65 11.65
N HIS A 52 8.17 -7.63 10.76
CA HIS A 52 9.38 -8.09 10.06
C HIS A 52 9.89 -7.10 9.00
N LEU A 53 9.02 -6.28 8.42
CA LEU A 53 9.45 -5.25 7.47
C LEU A 53 10.21 -4.10 8.16
N TYR A 54 10.07 -3.93 9.48
CA TYR A 54 10.87 -2.93 10.24
C TYR A 54 12.38 -3.20 10.15
N GLU A 55 12.80 -4.46 9.97
CA GLU A 55 14.21 -4.82 9.77
C GLU A 55 14.80 -4.17 8.51
N PHE A 56 13.97 -3.81 7.53
CA PHE A 56 14.35 -3.11 6.29
C PHE A 56 14.17 -1.60 6.35
N GLY A 57 13.92 -1.04 7.52
CA GLY A 57 13.79 0.40 7.74
C GLY A 57 12.38 0.96 7.56
N TRP A 58 11.37 0.11 7.33
CA TRP A 58 9.97 0.53 7.34
C TRP A 58 9.54 0.95 8.73
N LYS A 59 8.69 1.98 8.82
CA LYS A 59 8.16 2.52 10.07
C LYS A 59 6.64 2.41 10.08
N PRO A 60 6.01 2.05 11.24
CA PRO A 60 4.57 1.90 11.32
C PRO A 60 3.84 3.24 11.18
N VAL A 61 2.79 3.25 10.38
CA VAL A 61 1.76 4.29 10.35
C VAL A 61 0.57 3.77 11.16
N LYS A 62 0.12 4.55 12.13
CA LYS A 62 -0.93 4.13 13.08
C LYS A 62 -2.13 5.06 13.05
N GLU A 63 -3.31 4.48 13.23
CA GLU A 63 -4.54 5.16 13.53
C GLU A 63 -5.22 4.48 14.73
N ASN A 64 -5.56 5.24 15.76
CA ASN A 64 -6.17 4.71 17.00
C ASN A 64 -5.43 3.47 17.56
N ASP A 65 -4.11 3.55 17.67
CA ASP A 65 -3.21 2.47 18.10
C ASP A 65 -3.12 1.23 17.20
N LYS A 66 -3.84 1.21 16.08
CA LYS A 66 -3.73 0.16 15.07
C LYS A 66 -2.76 0.54 13.98
N VAL A 67 -1.90 -0.40 13.57
CA VAL A 67 -1.03 -0.21 12.41
C VAL A 67 -1.87 -0.35 11.15
N ILE A 68 -1.99 0.72 10.39
CA ILE A 68 -2.75 0.77 9.15
C ILE A 68 -1.87 0.75 7.90
N GLY A 69 -0.56 0.86 8.08
CA GLY A 69 0.41 0.87 6.99
C GLY A 69 1.82 1.04 7.48
N LEU A 70 2.73 1.17 6.56
CA LEU A 70 4.14 1.45 6.78
C LEU A 70 4.61 2.61 5.92
N SER A 71 5.65 3.31 6.36
CA SER A 71 6.33 4.35 5.57
C SER A 71 7.84 4.11 5.57
N LYS A 72 8.48 4.39 4.43
CA LYS A 72 9.95 4.34 4.28
C LYS A 72 10.34 5.42 3.27
N GLU A 73 11.03 6.47 3.72
CA GLU A 73 11.34 7.63 2.90
C GLU A 73 10.08 8.24 2.25
N ASP A 74 10.02 8.32 0.92
CA ASP A 74 8.88 8.83 0.16
C ASP A 74 7.89 7.72 -0.28
N LYS A 75 8.03 6.50 0.26
CA LYS A 75 7.21 5.33 -0.06
C LYS A 75 6.30 4.95 1.09
N ASN A 76 5.14 4.40 0.77
CA ASN A 76 4.20 3.89 1.76
C ASN A 76 3.71 2.50 1.36
N ILE A 77 3.46 1.66 2.36
CA ILE A 77 2.64 0.46 2.22
C ILE A 77 1.36 0.70 2.99
N THR A 78 0.22 0.62 2.31
CA THR A 78 -1.11 0.77 2.90
C THR A 78 -1.88 -0.53 2.89
N LEU A 79 -2.89 -0.61 3.76
CA LEU A 79 -3.88 -1.68 3.73
C LEU A 79 -5.08 -1.22 2.96
N GLU A 80 -5.37 -1.96 1.91
CA GLU A 80 -6.58 -1.79 1.11
C GLU A 80 -7.68 -2.77 1.57
N PRO A 81 -8.93 -2.57 1.12
CA PRO A 81 -10.04 -3.45 1.45
C PRO A 81 -9.69 -4.93 1.27
N GLY A 82 -10.07 -5.71 2.28
CA GLY A 82 -9.83 -7.15 2.24
C GLY A 82 -8.39 -7.57 2.51
N ASN A 83 -7.62 -6.78 3.27
CA ASN A 83 -6.22 -7.06 3.59
C ASN A 83 -5.30 -7.16 2.37
N GLN A 84 -5.65 -6.51 1.28
CA GLN A 84 -4.72 -6.26 0.19
C GLN A 84 -3.68 -5.25 0.67
N ILE A 85 -2.43 -5.45 0.34
CA ILE A 85 -1.37 -4.47 0.59
C ILE A 85 -1.05 -3.74 -0.70
N GLU A 86 -0.89 -2.43 -0.59
CA GLU A 86 -0.50 -1.57 -1.69
C GLU A 86 0.82 -0.87 -1.37
N LEU A 87 1.79 -0.98 -2.27
CA LEU A 87 2.94 -0.07 -2.29
C LEU A 87 2.56 1.16 -3.10
N SER A 88 2.55 2.32 -2.47
CA SER A 88 2.59 3.61 -3.15
C SER A 88 4.05 4.08 -3.20
N GLY A 89 4.64 4.00 -4.39
CA GLY A 89 6.06 4.27 -4.62
C GLY A 89 6.43 5.74 -4.55
N ALA A 90 7.72 6.02 -4.59
CA ALA A 90 8.28 7.36 -4.59
C ALA A 90 8.02 8.10 -5.91
N LYS A 91 8.29 9.41 -5.92
CA LYS A 91 8.27 10.24 -7.13
C LYS A 91 9.59 10.08 -7.89
N LEU A 92 9.60 9.26 -8.94
CA LEU A 92 10.77 8.84 -9.67
C LEU A 92 10.94 9.60 -10.98
N SER A 93 12.16 9.70 -11.47
CA SER A 93 12.49 10.48 -12.66
C SER A 93 12.43 9.66 -13.96
N ASN A 94 12.55 8.34 -13.86
CA ASN A 94 12.58 7.46 -15.02
C ASN A 94 12.17 6.02 -14.66
N ILE A 95 11.94 5.22 -15.68
CA ILE A 95 11.51 3.83 -15.53
C ILE A 95 12.55 2.92 -14.87
N HIS A 96 13.82 3.23 -14.96
CA HIS A 96 14.87 2.43 -14.32
C HIS A 96 14.84 2.58 -12.81
N GLU A 97 14.58 3.79 -12.31
CA GLU A 97 14.35 4.04 -10.89
C GLU A 97 13.10 3.29 -10.40
N ALA A 98 12.01 3.31 -11.18
CA ALA A 98 10.78 2.59 -10.85
C ALA A 98 11.01 1.06 -10.82
N CYS A 99 11.79 0.54 -11.76
CA CYS A 99 12.18 -0.87 -11.77
C CYS A 99 13.02 -1.25 -10.55
N SER A 100 13.98 -0.41 -10.17
CA SER A 100 14.83 -0.63 -8.99
C SER A 100 14.02 -0.62 -7.70
N GLU A 101 13.11 0.35 -7.54
CA GLU A 101 12.20 0.43 -6.39
C GLU A 101 11.32 -0.83 -6.29
N SER A 102 10.74 -1.26 -7.39
CA SER A 102 9.91 -2.46 -7.44
C SER A 102 10.70 -3.72 -7.05
N HIS A 103 11.94 -3.84 -7.51
CA HIS A 103 12.80 -4.97 -7.16
C HIS A 103 13.18 -4.96 -5.67
N GLU A 104 13.55 -3.81 -5.12
CA GLU A 104 13.85 -3.65 -3.69
C GLU A 104 12.64 -4.09 -2.84
N TYR A 105 11.47 -3.53 -3.13
CA TYR A 105 10.25 -3.88 -2.41
C TYR A 105 9.93 -5.38 -2.48
N LEU A 106 9.96 -5.97 -3.66
CA LEU A 106 9.68 -7.40 -3.84
C LEU A 106 10.72 -8.29 -3.16
N PHE A 107 11.98 -7.87 -3.11
CA PHE A 107 13.05 -8.58 -2.43
C PHE A 107 12.80 -8.58 -0.90
N GLU A 108 12.53 -7.42 -0.29
CA GLU A 108 12.22 -7.29 1.12
C GLU A 108 10.98 -8.11 1.50
N LEU A 109 9.90 -7.93 0.73
CA LEU A 109 8.65 -8.62 0.95
C LEU A 109 8.79 -10.15 0.85
N LYS A 110 9.54 -10.65 -0.15
CA LYS A 110 9.77 -12.08 -0.34
C LYS A 110 10.47 -12.71 0.87
N GLN A 111 11.49 -12.05 1.44
CA GLN A 111 12.18 -12.57 2.61
C GLN A 111 11.24 -12.72 3.81
N VAL A 112 10.37 -11.73 4.04
CA VAL A 112 9.39 -11.78 5.12
C VAL A 112 8.34 -12.86 4.87
N LEU A 113 7.84 -12.97 3.65
CA LEU A 113 6.84 -13.97 3.28
C LEU A 113 7.36 -15.40 3.42
N GLU A 114 8.63 -15.64 3.10
CA GLU A 114 9.27 -16.95 3.29
C GLU A 114 9.37 -17.31 4.77
N LYS A 115 9.79 -16.38 5.63
CA LYS A 115 9.84 -16.59 7.10
C LYS A 115 8.47 -16.95 7.68
N LEU A 116 7.39 -16.35 7.16
CA LEU A 116 6.03 -16.53 7.67
C LEU A 116 5.22 -17.61 6.96
N ASN A 117 5.80 -18.28 5.98
CA ASN A 117 5.13 -19.27 5.13
C ASN A 117 3.91 -18.70 4.38
N PHE A 118 4.03 -17.45 3.91
CA PHE A 118 3.03 -16.75 3.11
C PHE A 118 3.44 -16.70 1.64
N ARG A 119 2.50 -16.38 0.78
CA ARG A 119 2.71 -16.07 -0.64
C ARG A 119 1.89 -14.87 -1.07
N ILE A 120 2.32 -14.21 -2.13
CA ILE A 120 1.60 -13.09 -2.75
C ILE A 120 1.05 -13.46 -4.11
N ILE A 121 -0.03 -12.79 -4.47
CA ILE A 121 -0.61 -12.81 -5.81
C ILE A 121 -0.82 -11.36 -6.24
N SER A 122 -0.36 -11.03 -7.44
CA SER A 122 -0.69 -9.77 -8.11
C SER A 122 -1.93 -10.02 -8.96
N ALA A 123 -3.07 -9.51 -8.51
CA ALA A 123 -4.34 -9.62 -9.21
C ALA A 123 -5.18 -8.38 -8.90
N GLY A 124 -5.98 -7.94 -9.84
CA GLY A 124 -6.88 -6.79 -9.66
C GLY A 124 -8.09 -7.09 -8.77
N PHE A 125 -8.31 -8.35 -8.40
CA PHE A 125 -9.36 -8.79 -7.48
C PHE A 125 -8.92 -10.07 -6.76
N ASP A 126 -9.52 -10.34 -5.60
CA ASP A 126 -9.28 -11.58 -4.88
C ASP A 126 -9.98 -12.76 -5.57
N PRO A 127 -9.21 -13.72 -6.12
CA PRO A 127 -9.79 -14.81 -6.91
C PRO A 127 -10.38 -15.94 -6.06
N ILE A 128 -10.22 -15.92 -4.74
CA ILE A 128 -10.51 -17.06 -3.87
C ILE A 128 -11.58 -16.73 -2.83
N SER A 129 -11.50 -15.55 -2.19
CA SER A 129 -12.37 -15.23 -1.06
C SER A 129 -13.74 -14.76 -1.49
N LYS A 130 -14.75 -15.11 -0.70
CA LYS A 130 -16.12 -14.60 -0.89
C LYS A 130 -16.21 -13.17 -0.33
N LEU A 131 -17.12 -12.37 -0.88
CA LEU A 131 -17.37 -11.00 -0.41
C LEU A 131 -17.71 -10.96 1.10
N SER A 132 -18.41 -11.96 1.61
CA SER A 132 -18.74 -12.09 3.03
C SER A 132 -17.54 -12.35 3.96
N GLU A 133 -16.42 -12.78 3.39
CA GLU A 133 -15.16 -13.03 4.11
C GLU A 133 -14.26 -11.79 4.11
N LEU A 134 -14.63 -10.75 3.35
CA LEU A 134 -13.93 -9.49 3.31
C LEU A 134 -14.32 -8.66 4.53
N SER A 135 -13.40 -8.49 5.46
CA SER A 135 -13.64 -7.63 6.61
C SER A 135 -13.73 -6.17 6.15
N LEU A 136 -14.90 -5.56 6.39
CA LEU A 136 -15.09 -4.13 6.19
C LEU A 136 -14.38 -3.28 7.27
N ILE A 137 -13.91 -3.92 8.36
CA ILE A 137 -13.29 -3.23 9.50
C ILE A 137 -11.98 -2.53 9.12
N HIS A 138 -11.33 -2.99 8.06
CA HIS A 138 -10.09 -2.39 7.56
C HIS A 138 -10.32 -1.47 6.35
N ILE A 139 -11.57 -1.24 5.98
CA ILE A 139 -11.95 -0.19 5.06
C ILE A 139 -12.20 1.06 5.90
N SER A 140 -11.17 1.63 6.45
CA SER A 140 -11.27 2.93 7.11
C SER A 140 -10.98 4.05 6.12
N GLU A 141 -11.62 4.02 4.96
CA GLU A 141 -11.81 5.24 4.20
C GLU A 141 -13.26 5.71 4.36
N PRO A 142 -13.53 6.67 5.26
CA PRO A 142 -14.88 7.26 5.40
C PRO A 142 -15.31 8.04 4.15
N THR A 143 -14.41 8.22 3.18
CA THR A 143 -14.65 9.00 1.96
C THR A 143 -15.27 8.23 0.82
N ARG A 144 -15.35 6.91 0.86
CA ARG A 144 -16.02 6.11 -0.18
C ARG A 144 -17.47 5.76 0.11
N GLN A 145 -18.09 6.35 1.12
CA GLN A 145 -19.53 6.34 1.32
C GLN A 145 -20.20 7.58 0.72
N ILE A 146 -19.79 7.98 -0.47
CA ILE A 146 -20.60 8.88 -1.27
C ILE A 146 -21.12 8.07 -2.44
N VAL A 147 -22.37 7.74 -2.32
CA VAL A 147 -23.33 7.24 -3.30
C VAL A 147 -23.13 7.83 -4.67
#